data_96ce2e155096ddfa536de3a940e2ca9a
#
_entry.id   96ce2e155096ddfa536de3a940e2ca9a
#
_cell.length_a   1.000
_cell.length_b   1.000
_cell.length_c   1.000
_cell.angle_alpha   90.00
_cell.angle_beta   90.00
_cell.angle_gamma   90.00
#
_symmetry.space_group_name_H-M   'P 1'
#
loop_
_entity.id
_entity.type
_entity.pdbx_description
1 polymer ?
#
loop_
_entity_poly.entity_id
_entity_poly.type
_entity_poly.pdbx_seq_one_letter_code
_entity_poly.pdbx_strand_id
1 'polypeptide(L)'
;TQVTTNFKVNTSITYELPQSVMAKAATPIKANDTLNITWTVEPPTTQFYSYVHIAEIQALRANETREFNVTLNGEYTFGPFSPIPLKTASIVDLSPGQCDGGRCILQVVKTLKSTLPPLLNAIEAFTVIDFPQMETNEND
;
A
#
# COMPACT_ATOMS: atom_id res chain seq x y z
N THR A 1 -5.54 -14.68 -1.37
CA THR A 1 -4.55 -15.58 -2.00
C THR A 1 -3.18 -14.94 -1.98
N GLN A 2 -2.15 -15.71 -1.70
CA GLN A 2 -0.78 -15.25 -1.67
C GLN A 2 -0.02 -15.79 -2.88
N VAL A 3 0.72 -14.91 -3.56
CA VAL A 3 1.68 -15.28 -4.59
C VAL A 3 3.09 -15.02 -4.07
N THR A 4 4.06 -15.80 -4.53
CA THR A 4 5.45 -15.72 -4.08
C THR A 4 6.40 -15.83 -5.26
N THR A 5 7.61 -15.31 -5.09
CA THR A 5 8.71 -15.47 -6.04
C THR A 5 9.99 -15.88 -5.31
N ASN A 6 10.83 -16.64 -5.99
CA ASN A 6 12.19 -16.94 -5.53
C ASN A 6 13.24 -15.99 -6.14
N PHE A 7 12.81 -15.15 -7.08
CA PHE A 7 13.69 -14.15 -7.67
C PHE A 7 13.91 -12.98 -6.72
N LYS A 8 15.07 -12.35 -6.82
CA LYS A 8 15.37 -11.15 -6.04
C LYS A 8 14.54 -9.98 -6.54
N VAL A 9 13.80 -9.35 -5.63
CA VAL A 9 13.09 -8.10 -5.88
C VAL A 9 14.03 -6.94 -5.56
N ASN A 10 14.09 -5.96 -6.45
CA ASN A 10 14.85 -4.74 -6.19
C ASN A 10 14.13 -3.89 -5.16
N THR A 11 14.70 -3.80 -3.96
CA THR A 11 14.20 -3.01 -2.84
C THR A 11 15.10 -1.80 -2.55
N SER A 12 15.96 -1.43 -3.48
CA SER A 12 16.87 -0.28 -3.33
C SER A 12 16.13 1.05 -3.45
N ILE A 13 15.28 1.30 -2.47
CA ILE A 13 14.53 2.53 -2.28
C ILE A 13 14.76 3.00 -0.84
N THR A 14 14.33 4.23 -0.54
CA THR A 14 14.58 4.91 0.74
C THR A 14 14.00 4.21 1.98
N TYR A 15 13.12 3.22 1.81
CA TYR A 15 12.34 2.62 2.91
C TYR A 15 12.92 1.30 3.44
N GLU A 16 14.02 0.83 2.90
CA GLU A 16 14.74 -0.37 3.36
C GLU A 16 13.85 -1.60 3.57
N LEU A 17 13.02 -1.90 2.59
CA LEU A 17 12.07 -3.01 2.67
C LEU A 17 12.78 -4.37 2.66
N PRO A 18 12.40 -5.30 3.57
CA PRO A 18 12.96 -6.64 3.57
C PRO A 18 12.63 -7.42 2.29
N GLN A 19 13.61 -8.17 1.76
CA GLN A 19 13.41 -9.07 0.62
C GLN A 19 12.29 -10.08 0.86
N SER A 20 12.25 -10.65 2.06
CA SER A 20 11.24 -11.64 2.43
C SER A 20 9.81 -11.11 2.35
N VAL A 21 9.62 -9.81 2.58
CA VAL A 21 8.33 -9.14 2.47
C VAL A 21 7.98 -8.91 1.01
N MET A 22 8.91 -8.34 0.24
CA MET A 22 8.66 -7.99 -1.17
C MET A 22 8.61 -9.20 -2.10
N ALA A 23 9.11 -10.35 -1.68
CA ALA A 23 8.98 -11.60 -2.42
C ALA A 23 7.58 -12.23 -2.35
N LYS A 24 6.68 -11.61 -1.61
CA LYS A 24 5.29 -12.07 -1.42
C LYS A 24 4.32 -10.97 -1.78
N ALA A 25 3.16 -11.36 -2.29
CA ALA A 25 2.06 -10.42 -2.55
C ALA A 25 0.71 -11.09 -2.32
N ALA A 26 -0.26 -10.29 -1.93
CA ALA A 26 -1.65 -10.71 -1.84
C ALA A 26 -2.39 -10.38 -3.13
N THR A 27 -3.28 -11.26 -3.54
CA THR A 27 -4.23 -11.05 -4.62
C THR A 27 -5.63 -11.46 -4.15
N PRO A 28 -6.71 -10.94 -4.72
CA PRO A 28 -8.05 -11.43 -4.40
C PRO A 28 -8.22 -12.90 -4.86
N ILE A 29 -9.17 -13.60 -4.25
CA ILE A 29 -9.46 -15.00 -4.57
C ILE A 29 -9.94 -15.12 -6.01
N LYS A 30 -10.83 -14.23 -6.43
CA LYS A 30 -11.33 -14.17 -7.80
C LYS A 30 -10.65 -13.06 -8.58
N ALA A 31 -10.32 -13.33 -9.84
CA ALA A 31 -9.56 -12.41 -10.68
C ALA A 31 -10.21 -11.04 -10.88
N ASN A 32 -11.52 -10.95 -10.78
CA ASN A 32 -12.28 -9.71 -10.99
C ASN A 32 -12.62 -8.98 -9.69
N ASP A 33 -12.25 -9.54 -8.55
CA ASP A 33 -12.54 -8.94 -7.26
C ASP A 33 -11.54 -7.82 -6.92
N THR A 34 -12.00 -6.91 -6.08
CA THR A 34 -11.16 -5.88 -5.46
C THR A 34 -10.38 -6.48 -4.30
N LEU A 35 -9.12 -6.08 -4.15
CA LEU A 35 -8.35 -6.41 -2.96
C LEU A 35 -8.63 -5.36 -1.89
N ASN A 36 -9.15 -5.82 -0.74
CA ASN A 36 -9.52 -4.95 0.38
C ASN A 36 -8.63 -5.20 1.58
N ILE A 37 -8.06 -4.14 2.14
CA ILE A 37 -7.31 -4.17 3.40
C ILE A 37 -7.98 -3.20 4.35
N THR A 38 -8.36 -3.68 5.54
CA THR A 38 -9.05 -2.90 6.55
C THR A 38 -8.25 -2.87 7.84
N TRP A 39 -8.27 -1.73 8.52
CA TRP A 39 -7.72 -1.58 9.86
C TRP A 39 -8.48 -0.52 10.62
N THR A 40 -8.24 -0.45 11.91
CA THR A 40 -8.83 0.55 12.78
C THR A 40 -7.74 1.35 13.47
N VAL A 41 -8.02 2.62 13.75
CA VAL A 41 -7.15 3.50 14.53
C VAL A 41 -7.87 4.02 15.76
N GLU A 42 -7.15 4.17 16.86
CA GLU A 42 -7.68 4.72 18.10
C GLU A 42 -6.73 5.78 18.67
N PRO A 43 -7.28 6.91 19.14
CA PRO A 43 -8.68 7.36 18.99
C PRO A 43 -9.09 7.53 17.50
N PRO A 44 -10.41 7.58 17.19
CA PRO A 44 -10.89 7.67 15.80
C PRO A 44 -10.39 8.88 15.02
N THR A 45 -9.96 9.92 15.71
CA THR A 45 -9.40 11.14 15.13
C THR A 45 -7.90 11.03 14.81
N THR A 46 -7.29 9.87 15.07
CA THR A 46 -5.86 9.65 14.81
C THR A 46 -5.55 9.86 13.32
N GLN A 47 -4.56 10.68 13.05
CA GLN A 47 -3.99 10.87 11.72
C GLN A 47 -2.86 9.89 11.47
N PHE A 48 -2.68 9.49 10.21
CA PHE A 48 -1.63 8.54 9.83
C PHE A 48 -1.14 8.82 8.41
N TYR A 49 0.07 8.33 8.13
CA TYR A 49 0.61 8.23 6.77
C TYR A 49 0.59 6.78 6.35
N SER A 50 0.13 6.50 5.13
CA SER A 50 0.18 5.16 4.55
C SER A 50 1.27 5.06 3.48
N TYR A 51 1.98 3.94 3.48
CA TYR A 51 2.98 3.59 2.49
C TYR A 51 2.58 2.26 1.87
N VAL A 52 2.32 2.28 0.58
CA VAL A 52 1.91 1.08 -0.17
C VAL A 52 3.06 0.67 -1.07
N HIS A 53 3.54 -0.56 -0.90
CA HIS A 53 4.70 -1.09 -1.62
C HIS A 53 4.27 -2.19 -2.56
N ILE A 54 4.63 -2.05 -3.83
CA ILE A 54 4.14 -2.93 -4.90
C ILE A 54 5.30 -3.29 -5.83
N ALA A 55 5.38 -4.57 -6.18
CA ALA A 55 6.26 -5.08 -7.22
C ALA A 55 5.54 -6.20 -7.98
N GLU A 56 5.72 -6.28 -9.30
CA GLU A 56 5.25 -7.44 -10.06
C GLU A 56 6.21 -8.59 -9.80
N ILE A 57 5.73 -9.62 -9.14
CA ILE A 57 6.53 -10.79 -8.76
C ILE A 57 6.16 -12.05 -9.54
N GLN A 58 5.22 -11.95 -10.47
CA GLN A 58 4.86 -13.03 -11.39
C GLN A 58 5.41 -12.72 -12.78
N ALA A 59 5.82 -13.77 -13.48
CA ALA A 59 6.20 -13.65 -14.88
C ALA A 59 4.93 -13.52 -15.74
N LEU A 60 4.69 -12.35 -16.29
CA LEU A 60 3.51 -12.11 -17.13
C LEU A 60 3.75 -12.60 -18.55
N ARG A 61 2.73 -13.22 -19.13
CA ARG A 61 2.70 -13.58 -20.55
C ARG A 61 2.46 -12.33 -21.39
N ALA A 62 2.74 -12.41 -22.70
CA ALA A 62 2.59 -11.28 -23.62
C ALA A 62 1.15 -10.72 -23.69
N ASN A 63 0.15 -11.57 -23.44
CA ASN A 63 -1.26 -11.19 -23.45
C ASN A 63 -1.82 -10.88 -22.06
N GLU A 64 -0.97 -10.86 -21.03
CA GLU A 64 -1.37 -10.57 -19.66
C GLU A 64 -0.96 -9.17 -19.27
N THR A 65 -1.86 -8.46 -18.60
CA THR A 65 -1.64 -7.11 -18.08
C THR A 65 -2.15 -7.03 -16.66
N ARG A 66 -1.44 -6.29 -15.83
CA ARG A 66 -1.86 -5.94 -14.48
C ARG A 66 -1.86 -4.43 -14.33
N GLU A 67 -3.03 -3.88 -14.12
CA GLU A 67 -3.20 -2.44 -13.92
C GLU A 67 -4.34 -2.20 -12.93
N PHE A 68 -4.13 -1.30 -12.00
CA PHE A 68 -5.11 -1.02 -10.95
C PHE A 68 -5.03 0.41 -10.42
N ASN A 69 -6.09 0.81 -9.75
CA ASN A 69 -6.16 2.04 -8.95
C ASN A 69 -6.13 1.68 -7.47
N VAL A 70 -5.59 2.58 -6.67
CA VAL A 70 -5.60 2.48 -5.21
C VAL A 70 -6.53 3.57 -4.67
N THR A 71 -7.44 3.17 -3.79
CA THR A 71 -8.34 4.10 -3.10
C THR A 71 -8.24 3.91 -1.60
N LEU A 72 -8.42 4.98 -0.85
CA LEU A 72 -8.52 4.96 0.61
C LEU A 72 -9.89 5.53 0.99
N ASN A 73 -10.68 4.74 1.72
CA ASN A 73 -12.05 5.08 2.14
C ASN A 73 -12.94 5.57 0.98
N GLY A 74 -12.79 4.93 -0.18
CA GLY A 74 -13.56 5.26 -1.38
C GLY A 74 -13.04 6.46 -2.17
N GLU A 75 -12.02 7.16 -1.69
CA GLU A 75 -11.40 8.26 -2.40
C GLU A 75 -10.19 7.78 -3.21
N TYR A 76 -10.11 8.22 -4.46
CA TYR A 76 -8.97 7.92 -5.33
C TYR A 76 -7.68 8.45 -4.72
N THR A 77 -6.69 7.58 -4.60
CA THR A 77 -5.39 7.92 -4.06
C THR A 77 -4.31 7.90 -5.13
N PHE A 78 -4.29 6.86 -5.96
CA PHE A 78 -3.23 6.67 -6.95
C PHE A 78 -3.68 5.71 -8.07
N GLY A 79 -3.20 5.98 -9.27
CA GLY A 79 -3.39 5.10 -10.42
C GLY A 79 -3.86 5.84 -11.68
N PRO A 80 -4.14 5.14 -12.78
CA PRO A 80 -3.87 3.72 -12.97
C PRO A 80 -2.37 3.41 -12.94
N PHE A 81 -2.02 2.28 -12.38
CA PHE A 81 -0.64 1.87 -12.16
C PHE A 81 -0.42 0.42 -12.57
N SER A 82 0.67 0.17 -13.30
CA SER A 82 1.13 -1.17 -13.63
C SER A 82 2.46 -1.43 -12.94
N PRO A 83 2.52 -2.44 -12.05
CA PRO A 83 3.77 -2.76 -11.37
C PRO A 83 4.88 -3.15 -12.33
N ILE A 84 6.11 -2.78 -11.98
CA ILE A 84 7.30 -3.13 -12.75
C ILE A 84 7.81 -4.51 -12.29
N PRO A 85 8.21 -5.40 -13.22
CA PRO A 85 8.72 -6.71 -12.84
C PRO A 85 9.93 -6.61 -11.90
N LEU A 86 9.84 -7.29 -10.76
CA LEU A 86 10.88 -7.43 -9.73
C LEU A 86 11.48 -6.11 -9.24
N LYS A 87 10.74 -5.01 -9.36
CA LYS A 87 11.15 -3.68 -8.88
C LYS A 87 10.07 -3.08 -7.99
N THR A 88 10.46 -2.70 -6.79
CA THR A 88 9.55 -2.08 -5.84
C THR A 88 9.20 -0.65 -6.24
N ALA A 89 7.91 -0.33 -6.23
CA ALA A 89 7.39 1.02 -6.24
C ALA A 89 6.68 1.28 -4.90
N SER A 90 6.85 2.47 -4.36
CA SER A 90 6.22 2.88 -3.11
C SER A 90 5.34 4.08 -3.35
N ILE A 91 4.08 3.95 -2.96
CA ILE A 91 3.09 5.04 -3.01
C ILE A 91 3.00 5.59 -1.59
N VAL A 92 3.32 6.86 -1.44
CA VAL A 92 3.43 7.52 -0.14
C VAL A 92 2.48 8.70 -0.08
N ASP A 93 1.73 8.82 1.01
CA ASP A 93 0.89 9.99 1.23
C ASP A 93 1.76 11.23 1.48
N LEU A 94 1.38 12.35 0.85
CA LEU A 94 2.07 13.63 1.04
C LEU A 94 1.58 14.39 2.28
N SER A 95 0.44 14.01 2.81
CA SER A 95 -0.18 14.61 4.00
C SER A 95 -0.86 13.52 4.82
N PRO A 96 -1.00 13.73 6.14
CA PRO A 96 -1.65 12.72 6.97
C PRO A 96 -3.13 12.57 6.62
N GLY A 97 -3.58 11.31 6.57
CA GLY A 97 -4.97 10.95 6.37
C GLY A 97 -5.70 10.70 7.67
N GLN A 98 -7.02 10.69 7.60
CA GLN A 98 -7.90 10.34 8.71
C GLN A 98 -9.07 9.52 8.17
N CYS A 99 -9.49 8.52 8.94
CA CYS A 99 -10.60 7.65 8.56
C CYS A 99 -11.84 7.96 9.41
N ASP A 100 -13.00 7.93 8.79
CA ASP A 100 -14.28 8.17 9.49
C ASP A 100 -14.52 7.12 10.56
N GLY A 101 -14.72 7.56 11.79
CA GLY A 101 -14.91 6.68 12.93
C GLY A 101 -13.70 5.78 13.24
N GLY A 102 -12.53 6.11 12.73
CA GLY A 102 -11.32 5.32 12.91
C GLY A 102 -11.28 4.03 12.09
N ARG A 103 -12.20 3.83 11.16
CA ARG A 103 -12.25 2.65 10.29
C ARG A 103 -11.67 2.98 8.94
N CYS A 104 -10.59 2.30 8.58
CA CYS A 104 -9.89 2.51 7.33
C CYS A 104 -10.07 1.31 6.40
N ILE A 105 -10.29 1.61 5.12
CA ILE A 105 -10.29 0.59 4.08
C ILE A 105 -9.44 1.09 2.89
N LEU A 106 -8.40 0.35 2.58
CA LEU A 106 -7.62 0.52 1.36
C LEU A 106 -8.11 -0.50 0.35
N GLN A 107 -8.41 -0.04 -0.86
CA GLN A 107 -8.87 -0.90 -1.95
C GLN A 107 -7.92 -0.79 -3.13
N VAL A 108 -7.54 -1.93 -3.68
CA VAL A 108 -6.79 -2.02 -4.93
C VAL A 108 -7.73 -2.57 -5.99
N VAL A 109 -8.10 -1.71 -6.93
CA VAL A 109 -9.18 -1.94 -7.87
C VAL A 109 -8.62 -2.11 -9.27
N LYS A 110 -8.85 -3.27 -9.85
CA LYS A 110 -8.46 -3.60 -11.22
C LYS A 110 -9.11 -2.62 -12.22
N THR A 111 -8.35 -2.16 -13.21
CA THR A 111 -8.89 -1.40 -14.33
C THR A 111 -9.49 -2.32 -15.41
N LEU A 112 -10.26 -1.75 -16.31
CA LEU A 112 -10.85 -2.51 -17.44
C LEU A 112 -9.79 -3.08 -18.39
N LYS A 113 -8.59 -2.48 -18.42
CA LYS A 113 -7.47 -2.94 -19.26
C LYS A 113 -6.71 -4.12 -18.65
N SER A 114 -6.88 -4.36 -17.37
CA SER A 114 -6.13 -5.39 -16.66
C SER A 114 -6.76 -6.77 -16.90
N THR A 115 -5.95 -7.72 -17.31
CA THR A 115 -6.38 -9.13 -17.44
C THR A 115 -6.15 -9.91 -16.15
N LEU A 116 -5.23 -9.43 -15.31
CA LEU A 116 -4.88 -10.05 -14.04
C LEU A 116 -5.50 -9.29 -12.86
N PRO A 117 -5.72 -9.97 -11.73
CA PRO A 117 -6.21 -9.31 -10.52
C PRO A 117 -5.17 -8.31 -9.98
N PRO A 118 -5.60 -7.34 -9.16
CA PRO A 118 -4.65 -6.46 -8.46
C PRO A 118 -3.76 -7.26 -7.52
N LEU A 119 -2.59 -6.73 -7.19
CA LEU A 119 -1.72 -7.29 -6.17
C LEU A 119 -1.14 -6.22 -5.26
N LEU A 120 -0.75 -6.64 -4.06
CA LEU A 120 -0.15 -5.76 -3.05
C LEU A 120 0.89 -6.56 -2.26
N ASN A 121 2.11 -6.05 -2.19
CA ASN A 121 3.20 -6.72 -1.47
C ASN A 121 3.23 -6.33 0.02
N ALA A 122 3.16 -5.04 0.32
CA ALA A 122 3.22 -4.56 1.70
C ALA A 122 2.50 -3.23 1.87
N ILE A 123 2.02 -3.00 3.07
CA ILE A 123 1.47 -1.72 3.50
C ILE A 123 2.02 -1.39 4.88
N GLU A 124 2.38 -0.13 5.07
CA GLU A 124 2.76 0.41 6.36
C GLU A 124 1.87 1.61 6.67
N ALA A 125 1.45 1.73 7.91
CA ALA A 125 0.71 2.88 8.39
C ALA A 125 1.40 3.42 9.64
N PHE A 126 1.77 4.71 9.59
CA PHE A 126 2.44 5.38 10.70
C PHE A 126 1.51 6.43 11.28
N THR A 127 1.18 6.29 12.56
CA THR A 127 0.34 7.27 13.25
C THR A 127 1.12 8.54 13.57
N VAL A 128 0.43 9.67 13.48
CA VAL A 128 0.99 10.97 13.90
C VAL A 128 0.77 11.11 15.39
N ILE A 129 1.84 11.36 16.12
CA ILE A 129 1.81 11.61 17.55
C ILE A 129 2.13 13.09 17.78
N ASP A 130 1.17 13.81 18.35
CA ASP A 130 1.39 15.19 18.78
C ASP A 130 1.97 15.20 20.18
N PHE A 131 3.21 15.66 20.30
CA PHE A 131 3.78 15.92 21.61
C PHE A 131 3.36 17.31 22.08
N PRO A 132 2.79 17.44 23.30
CA PRO A 132 2.53 18.77 23.85
C PRO A 132 3.85 19.55 23.93
N GLN A 133 3.84 20.78 23.39
CA GLN A 133 4.98 21.67 23.56
C GLN A 133 5.09 22.04 25.05
N MET A 134 6.12 21.53 25.70
CA MET A 134 6.48 21.97 27.03
C MET A 134 7.29 23.25 26.87
N GLU A 135 6.77 24.37 27.39
CA GLU A 135 7.56 25.57 27.51
C GLU A 135 8.77 25.28 28.41
N THR A 136 9.94 25.46 27.85
CA THR A 136 11.17 25.41 28.65
C THR A 136 11.15 26.62 29.57
N ASN A 137 11.04 26.38 30.86
CA ASN A 137 11.14 27.46 31.84
C ASN A 137 12.60 27.93 31.88
N GLU A 138 12.84 29.22 31.64
CA GLU A 138 14.20 29.81 31.65
C GLU A 138 14.94 29.63 32.98
N ASN A 139 14.24 29.20 34.01
CA ASN A 139 14.81 28.97 35.33
C ASN A 139 15.19 27.50 35.60
N ASP A 140 15.05 26.65 34.61
CA ASP A 140 15.38 25.22 34.72
C ASP A 140 16.83 24.96 34.29
#